data_86f9d52ef4038bc409685486f1422d3d
#
_entry.id   86f9d52ef4038bc409685486f1422d3d
#
_cell.length_a   1.000
_cell.length_b   1.000
_cell.length_c   1.000
_cell.angle_alpha   90.00
_cell.angle_beta   90.00
_cell.angle_gamma   90.00
#
_symmetry.space_group_name_H-M   'P 1'
#
loop_
_entity.id
_entity.type
_entity.pdbx_description
1 polymer ?
#
loop_
_entity_poly.entity_id
_entity_poly.type
_entity_poly.pdbx_seq_one_letter_code
_entity_poly.pdbx_strand_id
1 'polypeptide(L)'
;MTQSIILSVTDLRKSYGRGSAKAVVIDGLSFALRRGECYGLLGPNGAGKTTALRLCLGLTAPDSGEIVLAGMQIPKEARAARLRVGVVPQADNLDPDFTVAENLMVFGRYFGISDAEIVSRIPRLLEFSNLTAKKNARIGELSGGMRRRLTLARSLINDPDLIFMDEPTTGLDPQARHMIWERLKRLLAEGKTIFLTTHFMDEAERLCDRLAVIDHGKMIAEGSPRDLIRQHIETHVVEVYGEKALQWGKGEGSRNSARMEISGETIFCYVNDPQPLLDSLHSIDGVRYIHRPANLEDLFLKLTGREMRD
;
A
#
# COMPACT_ATOMS: atom_id res chain seq x y z
N MET A 1 6.75 -11.41 -23.65
CA MET A 1 5.32 -11.06 -23.85
C MET A 1 5.08 -9.74 -23.13
N THR A 2 4.66 -8.70 -23.84
CA THR A 2 4.35 -7.40 -23.26
C THR A 2 3.06 -7.57 -22.42
N GLN A 3 3.17 -7.43 -21.10
CA GLN A 3 2.00 -7.49 -20.21
C GLN A 3 1.02 -6.37 -20.59
N SER A 4 -0.25 -6.71 -20.82
CA SER A 4 -1.27 -5.73 -21.21
C SER A 4 -1.63 -4.84 -20.02
N ILE A 5 -1.86 -3.55 -20.29
CA ILE A 5 -2.30 -2.57 -19.29
C ILE A 5 -3.77 -2.85 -18.93
N ILE A 6 -4.07 -2.90 -17.63
CA ILE A 6 -5.43 -3.07 -17.11
C ILE A 6 -6.01 -1.78 -16.57
N LEU A 7 -5.16 -0.86 -16.07
CA LEU A 7 -5.53 0.47 -15.62
C LEU A 7 -4.51 1.47 -16.17
N SER A 8 -4.98 2.54 -16.81
CA SER A 8 -4.15 3.69 -17.16
C SER A 8 -4.78 4.97 -16.64
N VAL A 9 -3.94 5.86 -16.12
CA VAL A 9 -4.28 7.17 -15.59
C VAL A 9 -3.34 8.19 -16.22
N THR A 10 -3.91 9.28 -16.80
CA THR A 10 -3.12 10.29 -17.50
C THR A 10 -3.54 11.68 -17.05
N ASP A 11 -2.58 12.47 -16.57
CA ASP A 11 -2.71 13.87 -16.09
C ASP A 11 -3.94 14.11 -15.22
N LEU A 12 -4.16 13.19 -14.26
CA LEU A 12 -5.34 13.21 -13.41
C LEU A 12 -5.27 14.38 -12.43
N ARG A 13 -6.34 15.17 -12.35
CA ARG A 13 -6.45 16.30 -11.43
C ARG A 13 -7.76 16.27 -10.66
N LYS A 14 -7.68 16.61 -9.37
CA LYS A 14 -8.86 16.71 -8.50
C LYS A 14 -8.66 17.76 -7.41
N SER A 15 -9.67 18.59 -7.27
CA SER A 15 -9.76 19.56 -6.17
C SER A 15 -11.10 19.42 -5.46
N TYR A 16 -11.16 19.81 -4.20
CA TYR A 16 -12.37 19.92 -3.40
C TYR A 16 -12.54 21.33 -2.86
N GLY A 17 -13.77 21.70 -2.49
CA GLY A 17 -14.11 23.04 -2.00
C GLY A 17 -14.59 23.98 -3.10
N ARG A 18 -14.90 25.22 -2.75
CA ARG A 18 -15.38 26.28 -3.67
C ARG A 18 -14.62 27.58 -3.43
N GLY A 19 -14.45 28.37 -4.50
CA GLY A 19 -13.81 29.68 -4.43
C GLY A 19 -12.39 29.63 -3.84
N SER A 20 -12.08 30.51 -2.90
CA SER A 20 -10.78 30.61 -2.23
C SER A 20 -10.45 29.42 -1.31
N ALA A 21 -11.43 28.59 -0.96
CA ALA A 21 -11.26 27.37 -0.17
C ALA A 21 -11.03 26.12 -1.03
N LYS A 22 -10.74 26.27 -2.34
CA LYS A 22 -10.46 25.16 -3.24
C LYS A 22 -9.09 24.56 -2.91
N ALA A 23 -9.07 23.30 -2.43
CA ALA A 23 -7.85 22.54 -2.14
C ALA A 23 -7.58 21.54 -3.26
N VAL A 24 -6.39 21.61 -3.86
CA VAL A 24 -5.92 20.60 -4.84
C VAL A 24 -5.51 19.36 -4.08
N VAL A 25 -6.09 18.22 -4.41
CA VAL A 25 -5.82 16.92 -3.76
C VAL A 25 -5.04 15.98 -4.69
N ILE A 26 -5.29 16.07 -6.00
CA ILE A 26 -4.51 15.36 -7.03
C ILE A 26 -4.09 16.40 -8.07
N ASP A 27 -2.81 16.42 -8.42
CA ASP A 27 -2.21 17.41 -9.32
C ASP A 27 -1.32 16.75 -10.37
N GLY A 28 -1.91 16.31 -11.49
CA GLY A 28 -1.20 15.77 -12.64
C GLY A 28 -0.70 14.34 -12.46
N LEU A 29 -1.45 13.50 -11.73
CA LEU A 29 -1.05 12.11 -11.48
C LEU A 29 -1.19 11.27 -12.76
N SER A 30 -0.11 10.58 -13.16
CA SER A 30 -0.09 9.69 -14.32
C SER A 30 0.63 8.39 -13.98
N PHE A 31 0.00 7.24 -14.23
CA PHE A 31 0.60 5.92 -14.04
C PHE A 31 -0.15 4.84 -14.83
N ALA A 32 0.46 3.68 -15.01
CA ALA A 32 -0.18 2.54 -15.65
C ALA A 32 0.11 1.25 -14.88
N LEU A 33 -0.93 0.43 -14.72
CA LEU A 33 -0.91 -0.86 -14.05
C LEU A 33 -0.99 -1.98 -15.09
N ARG A 34 -0.05 -2.91 -15.01
CA ARG A 34 0.01 -4.09 -15.89
C ARG A 34 -0.74 -5.26 -15.27
N ARG A 35 -1.23 -6.18 -16.12
CA ARG A 35 -1.86 -7.40 -15.61
C ARG A 35 -0.83 -8.27 -14.88
N GLY A 36 -1.26 -8.84 -13.75
CA GLY A 36 -0.44 -9.75 -12.94
C GLY A 36 0.58 -9.07 -12.04
N GLU A 37 0.63 -7.71 -11.99
CA GLU A 37 1.51 -7.00 -11.05
C GLU A 37 0.76 -6.47 -9.81
N CYS A 38 1.50 -6.27 -8.74
CA CYS A 38 1.10 -5.47 -7.59
C CYS A 38 1.68 -4.06 -7.75
N TYR A 39 0.80 -3.08 -7.89
CA TYR A 39 1.18 -1.66 -7.97
C TYR A 39 0.70 -0.90 -6.74
N GLY A 40 1.62 -0.19 -6.08
CA GLY A 40 1.35 0.58 -4.86
C GLY A 40 1.29 2.08 -5.09
N LEU A 41 0.36 2.78 -4.41
CA LEU A 41 0.49 4.20 -4.11
C LEU A 41 0.96 4.36 -2.66
N LEU A 42 2.23 4.73 -2.48
CA LEU A 42 2.84 4.96 -1.18
C LEU A 42 2.85 6.46 -0.88
N GLY A 43 2.43 6.84 0.31
CA GLY A 43 2.48 8.26 0.73
C GLY A 43 1.83 8.48 2.09
N PRO A 44 2.04 9.66 2.73
CA PRO A 44 1.49 9.97 4.03
C PRO A 44 -0.03 10.13 3.99
N ASN A 45 -0.64 10.24 5.17
CA ASN A 45 -2.03 10.61 5.29
C ASN A 45 -2.27 11.99 4.67
N GLY A 46 -3.33 12.10 3.86
CA GLY A 46 -3.63 13.32 3.12
C GLY A 46 -2.88 13.48 1.79
N ALA A 47 -1.99 12.57 1.39
CA ALA A 47 -1.28 12.64 0.11
C ALA A 47 -2.18 12.48 -1.14
N GLY A 48 -3.44 12.05 -0.97
CA GLY A 48 -4.40 11.86 -2.07
C GLY A 48 -4.63 10.40 -2.47
N LYS A 49 -4.04 9.41 -1.79
CA LYS A 49 -4.13 7.97 -2.12
C LYS A 49 -5.57 7.47 -2.32
N THR A 50 -6.40 7.59 -1.28
CA THR A 50 -7.83 7.19 -1.34
C THR A 50 -8.60 7.96 -2.41
N THR A 51 -8.27 9.25 -2.62
CA THR A 51 -8.88 10.05 -3.69
C THR A 51 -8.53 9.50 -5.07
N ALA A 52 -7.26 9.16 -5.32
CA ALA A 52 -6.83 8.56 -6.58
C ALA A 52 -7.55 7.22 -6.83
N LEU A 53 -7.64 6.37 -5.80
CA LEU A 53 -8.38 5.10 -5.88
C LEU A 53 -9.86 5.32 -6.20
N ARG A 54 -10.53 6.26 -5.53
CA ARG A 54 -11.95 6.60 -5.79
C ARG A 54 -12.18 7.14 -7.19
N LEU A 55 -11.25 7.93 -7.74
CA LEU A 55 -11.27 8.41 -9.12
C LEU A 55 -11.15 7.25 -10.10
N CYS A 56 -10.19 6.32 -9.89
CA CYS A 56 -10.02 5.13 -10.73
C CYS A 56 -11.27 4.24 -10.76
N LEU A 57 -11.99 4.14 -9.64
CA LEU A 57 -13.26 3.40 -9.55
C LEU A 57 -14.48 4.19 -10.09
N GLY A 58 -14.31 5.45 -10.47
CA GLY A 58 -15.40 6.33 -10.89
C GLY A 58 -16.44 6.59 -9.80
N LEU A 59 -16.02 6.54 -8.52
CA LEU A 59 -16.83 6.94 -7.36
C LEU A 59 -16.83 8.45 -7.16
N THR A 60 -15.88 9.13 -7.78
CA THR A 60 -15.77 10.59 -7.84
C THR A 60 -15.30 10.96 -9.25
N ALA A 61 -15.85 12.01 -9.84
CA ALA A 61 -15.41 12.49 -11.15
C ALA A 61 -14.12 13.32 -11.01
N PRO A 62 -13.14 13.15 -11.91
CA PRO A 62 -11.97 14.03 -11.98
C PRO A 62 -12.37 15.44 -12.44
N ASP A 63 -11.52 16.43 -12.14
CA ASP A 63 -11.64 17.78 -12.70
C ASP A 63 -11.07 17.81 -14.13
N SER A 64 -9.98 17.04 -14.38
CA SER A 64 -9.39 16.80 -15.70
C SER A 64 -8.55 15.51 -15.67
N GLY A 65 -8.06 15.09 -16.85
CA GLY A 65 -7.30 13.87 -17.06
C GLY A 65 -8.17 12.71 -17.52
N GLU A 66 -7.51 11.60 -17.85
CA GLU A 66 -8.14 10.42 -18.40
C GLU A 66 -7.87 9.18 -17.57
N ILE A 67 -8.87 8.33 -17.44
CA ILE A 67 -8.77 7.03 -16.74
C ILE A 67 -9.39 5.96 -17.63
N VAL A 68 -8.63 4.91 -17.93
CA VAL A 68 -9.14 3.70 -18.59
C VAL A 68 -8.95 2.52 -17.65
N LEU A 69 -10.05 1.88 -17.25
CA LEU A 69 -10.07 0.72 -16.36
C LEU A 69 -10.66 -0.49 -17.10
N ALA A 70 -9.89 -1.55 -17.25
CA ALA A 70 -10.27 -2.78 -17.96
C ALA A 70 -10.81 -2.51 -19.38
N GLY A 71 -10.24 -1.52 -20.08
CA GLY A 71 -10.63 -1.07 -21.41
C GLY A 71 -11.82 -0.11 -21.44
N MET A 72 -12.33 0.34 -20.31
CA MET A 72 -13.50 1.20 -20.17
C MET A 72 -13.12 2.60 -19.71
N GLN A 73 -13.74 3.62 -20.31
CA GLN A 73 -13.54 5.04 -19.96
C GLN A 73 -14.23 5.40 -18.64
N ILE A 74 -13.48 5.94 -17.67
CA ILE A 74 -13.98 6.38 -16.37
C ILE A 74 -14.06 7.93 -16.35
N PRO A 75 -15.17 8.52 -15.90
CA PRO A 75 -16.30 7.92 -15.15
C PRO A 75 -17.44 7.38 -16.03
N LYS A 76 -17.40 7.55 -17.35
CA LYS A 76 -18.52 7.27 -18.26
C LYS A 76 -19.03 5.83 -18.15
N GLU A 77 -18.13 4.86 -18.09
CA GLU A 77 -18.44 3.43 -18.04
C GLU A 77 -18.14 2.81 -16.65
N ALA A 78 -18.02 3.62 -15.60
CA ALA A 78 -17.59 3.22 -14.29
C ALA A 78 -18.43 2.07 -13.68
N ARG A 79 -19.75 2.03 -13.93
CA ARG A 79 -20.62 0.96 -13.43
C ARG A 79 -20.22 -0.39 -14.02
N ALA A 80 -19.99 -0.45 -15.33
CA ALA A 80 -19.58 -1.67 -16.01
C ALA A 80 -18.18 -2.11 -15.59
N ALA A 81 -17.24 -1.14 -15.46
CA ALA A 81 -15.87 -1.41 -15.01
C ALA A 81 -15.84 -1.99 -13.59
N ARG A 82 -16.66 -1.46 -12.65
CA ARG A 82 -16.74 -1.98 -11.28
C ARG A 82 -17.25 -3.41 -11.16
N LEU A 83 -18.01 -3.91 -12.13
CA LEU A 83 -18.42 -5.32 -12.15
C LEU A 83 -17.26 -6.28 -12.43
N ARG A 84 -16.13 -5.77 -12.96
CA ARG A 84 -14.93 -6.56 -13.31
C ARG A 84 -13.80 -6.46 -12.28
N VAL A 85 -13.98 -5.70 -11.22
CA VAL A 85 -12.97 -5.49 -10.20
C VAL A 85 -13.44 -5.90 -8.82
N GLY A 86 -12.50 -6.26 -7.95
CA GLY A 86 -12.72 -6.41 -6.52
C GLY A 86 -12.33 -5.13 -5.80
N VAL A 87 -12.98 -4.82 -4.69
CA VAL A 87 -12.65 -3.65 -3.87
C VAL A 87 -12.61 -4.04 -2.40
N VAL A 88 -11.47 -3.77 -1.76
CA VAL A 88 -11.26 -3.87 -0.32
C VAL A 88 -11.13 -2.44 0.22
N PRO A 89 -12.17 -1.86 0.80
CA PRO A 89 -12.12 -0.51 1.35
C PRO A 89 -11.31 -0.45 2.64
N GLN A 90 -10.91 0.75 3.07
CA GLN A 90 -10.18 0.97 4.32
C GLN A 90 -10.99 0.49 5.53
N ALA A 91 -12.26 0.89 5.64
CA ALA A 91 -13.17 0.40 6.67
C ALA A 91 -13.89 -0.88 6.21
N ASP A 92 -14.04 -1.84 7.10
CA ASP A 92 -14.84 -3.03 6.84
C ASP A 92 -16.31 -2.63 6.75
N ASN A 93 -16.92 -2.85 5.59
CA ASN A 93 -18.33 -2.56 5.31
C ASN A 93 -19.15 -3.87 5.26
N LEU A 94 -18.88 -4.77 6.20
CA LEU A 94 -19.65 -6.01 6.40
C LEU A 94 -20.99 -5.68 7.06
N ASP A 95 -22.03 -6.37 6.64
CA ASP A 95 -23.35 -6.22 7.26
C ASP A 95 -23.39 -6.99 8.58
N PRO A 96 -23.61 -6.32 9.73
CA PRO A 96 -23.59 -6.93 11.05
C PRO A 96 -24.76 -7.90 11.30
N ASP A 97 -25.87 -7.75 10.59
CA ASP A 97 -27.07 -8.58 10.76
C ASP A 97 -26.94 -9.95 10.08
N PHE A 98 -25.97 -10.08 9.17
CA PHE A 98 -25.70 -11.31 8.42
C PHE A 98 -24.58 -12.14 9.05
N THR A 99 -24.62 -13.43 8.78
CA THR A 99 -23.51 -14.35 9.01
C THR A 99 -22.40 -14.13 7.98
N VAL A 100 -21.26 -14.77 8.21
CA VAL A 100 -20.13 -14.79 7.26
C VAL A 100 -20.57 -15.27 5.87
N ALA A 101 -21.32 -16.36 5.79
CA ALA A 101 -21.79 -16.89 4.51
C ALA A 101 -22.83 -15.99 3.84
N GLU A 102 -23.74 -15.41 4.61
CA GLU A 102 -24.75 -14.49 4.08
C GLU A 102 -24.15 -13.20 3.55
N ASN A 103 -23.10 -12.66 4.19
CA ASN A 103 -22.35 -11.52 3.66
C ASN A 103 -21.77 -11.80 2.26
N LEU A 104 -21.23 -13.01 2.05
CA LEU A 104 -20.74 -13.43 0.73
C LEU A 104 -21.89 -13.60 -0.26
N MET A 105 -23.00 -14.21 0.17
CA MET A 105 -24.18 -14.45 -0.66
C MET A 105 -24.78 -13.13 -1.17
N VAL A 106 -25.07 -12.21 -0.25
CA VAL A 106 -25.69 -10.93 -0.58
C VAL A 106 -24.78 -10.10 -1.50
N PHE A 107 -23.47 -10.10 -1.21
CA PHE A 107 -22.52 -9.37 -2.02
C PHE A 107 -22.38 -9.94 -3.44
N GLY A 108 -22.42 -11.26 -3.60
CA GLY A 108 -22.45 -11.91 -4.93
C GLY A 108 -23.66 -11.52 -5.76
N ARG A 109 -24.83 -11.38 -5.12
CA ARG A 109 -26.07 -10.93 -5.79
C ARG A 109 -25.94 -9.51 -6.36
N TYR A 110 -25.17 -8.59 -5.73
CA TYR A 110 -24.91 -7.26 -6.29
C TYR A 110 -24.15 -7.28 -7.62
N PHE A 111 -23.40 -8.35 -7.89
CA PHE A 111 -22.74 -8.58 -9.18
C PHE A 111 -23.64 -9.31 -10.20
N GLY A 112 -24.88 -9.64 -9.85
CA GLY A 112 -25.80 -10.39 -10.69
C GLY A 112 -25.45 -11.87 -10.84
N ILE A 113 -24.65 -12.42 -9.92
CA ILE A 113 -24.28 -13.83 -9.90
C ILE A 113 -25.47 -14.65 -9.35
N SER A 114 -25.75 -15.80 -9.96
CA SER A 114 -26.82 -16.69 -9.50
C SER A 114 -26.51 -17.27 -8.12
N ASP A 115 -27.55 -17.52 -7.30
CA ASP A 115 -27.38 -18.09 -5.98
C ASP A 115 -26.65 -19.45 -6.01
N ALA A 116 -26.94 -20.29 -7.01
CA ALA A 116 -26.27 -21.57 -7.19
C ALA A 116 -24.76 -21.40 -7.41
N GLU A 117 -24.37 -20.44 -8.22
CA GLU A 117 -22.98 -20.13 -8.49
C GLU A 117 -22.29 -19.52 -7.25
N ILE A 118 -22.94 -18.60 -6.52
CA ILE A 118 -22.43 -18.04 -5.28
C ILE A 118 -22.18 -19.15 -4.26
N VAL A 119 -23.15 -20.04 -4.06
CA VAL A 119 -23.04 -21.17 -3.14
C VAL A 119 -21.84 -22.05 -3.48
N SER A 120 -21.57 -22.28 -4.77
CA SER A 120 -20.40 -23.04 -5.21
C SER A 120 -19.06 -22.37 -4.94
N ARG A 121 -19.02 -21.03 -4.91
CA ARG A 121 -17.80 -20.22 -4.65
C ARG A 121 -17.50 -20.05 -3.14
N ILE A 122 -18.53 -20.03 -2.28
CA ILE A 122 -18.38 -19.78 -0.84
C ILE A 122 -17.35 -20.69 -0.16
N PRO A 123 -17.31 -22.02 -0.36
CA PRO A 123 -16.34 -22.88 0.31
C PRO A 123 -14.89 -22.47 0.05
N ARG A 124 -14.52 -22.18 -1.22
CA ARG A 124 -13.18 -21.73 -1.59
C ARG A 124 -12.83 -20.38 -0.95
N LEU A 125 -13.78 -19.44 -0.89
CA LEU A 125 -13.59 -18.12 -0.27
C LEU A 125 -13.42 -18.22 1.24
N LEU A 126 -14.15 -19.10 1.91
CA LEU A 126 -14.01 -19.36 3.35
C LEU A 126 -12.66 -20.03 3.67
N GLU A 127 -12.23 -20.98 2.84
CA GLU A 127 -10.90 -21.58 2.95
C GLU A 127 -9.80 -20.53 2.74
N PHE A 128 -9.91 -19.75 1.67
CA PHE A 128 -8.98 -18.65 1.40
C PHE A 128 -8.85 -17.69 2.57
N SER A 129 -9.95 -17.32 3.23
CA SER A 129 -9.97 -16.42 4.38
C SER A 129 -9.69 -17.09 5.73
N ASN A 130 -9.54 -18.43 5.76
CA ASN A 130 -9.46 -19.26 6.98
C ASN A 130 -10.66 -18.99 7.92
N LEU A 131 -11.87 -19.00 7.35
CA LEU A 131 -13.13 -18.78 8.07
C LEU A 131 -14.14 -19.93 7.90
N THR A 132 -13.72 -21.09 7.41
CA THR A 132 -14.62 -22.25 7.20
C THR A 132 -15.37 -22.64 8.46
N ALA A 133 -14.68 -22.69 9.62
CA ALA A 133 -15.30 -23.00 10.92
C ALA A 133 -16.24 -21.90 11.44
N LYS A 134 -16.16 -20.69 10.85
CA LYS A 134 -16.97 -19.52 11.21
C LYS A 134 -18.07 -19.18 10.19
N LYS A 135 -18.36 -20.09 9.26
CA LYS A 135 -19.34 -19.90 8.17
C LYS A 135 -20.66 -19.30 8.65
N ASN A 136 -21.19 -19.79 9.77
CA ASN A 136 -22.48 -19.38 10.33
C ASN A 136 -22.36 -18.37 11.48
N ALA A 137 -21.16 -17.92 11.81
CA ALA A 137 -20.95 -16.90 12.85
C ALA A 137 -21.42 -15.53 12.35
N ARG A 138 -21.96 -14.70 13.25
CA ARG A 138 -22.30 -13.30 12.96
C ARG A 138 -21.04 -12.43 12.95
N ILE A 139 -21.10 -11.30 12.27
CA ILE A 139 -19.94 -10.41 12.14
C ILE A 139 -19.42 -9.90 13.48
N GLY A 140 -20.31 -9.68 14.46
CA GLY A 140 -19.95 -9.28 15.82
C GLY A 140 -19.10 -10.31 16.58
N GLU A 141 -19.14 -11.58 16.20
CA GLU A 141 -18.35 -12.68 16.78
C GLU A 141 -16.93 -12.80 16.19
N LEU A 142 -16.60 -11.96 15.20
CA LEU A 142 -15.31 -11.98 14.52
C LEU A 142 -14.35 -10.94 15.12
N SER A 143 -13.08 -11.31 15.25
CA SER A 143 -12.01 -10.33 15.52
C SER A 143 -11.81 -9.37 14.35
N GLY A 144 -11.13 -8.24 14.56
CA GLY A 144 -10.79 -7.29 13.48
C GLY A 144 -10.07 -7.95 12.31
N GLY A 145 -9.05 -8.76 12.60
CA GLY A 145 -8.34 -9.51 11.56
C GLY A 145 -9.21 -10.54 10.81
N MET A 146 -10.20 -11.16 11.50
CA MET A 146 -11.17 -12.05 10.85
C MET A 146 -12.12 -11.26 9.94
N ARG A 147 -12.62 -10.11 10.38
CA ARG A 147 -13.45 -9.22 9.54
C ARG A 147 -12.70 -8.76 8.31
N ARG A 148 -11.43 -8.35 8.46
CA ARG A 148 -10.59 -7.94 7.34
C ARG A 148 -10.39 -9.05 6.32
N ARG A 149 -10.13 -10.28 6.78
CA ARG A 149 -10.02 -11.47 5.90
C ARG A 149 -11.33 -11.79 5.18
N LEU A 150 -12.48 -11.62 5.84
CA LEU A 150 -13.78 -11.76 5.20
C LEU A 150 -14.00 -10.68 4.13
N THR A 151 -13.65 -9.42 4.41
CA THR A 151 -13.74 -8.32 3.44
C THR A 151 -12.89 -8.60 2.20
N LEU A 152 -11.68 -9.16 2.39
CA LEU A 152 -10.83 -9.60 1.29
C LEU A 152 -11.47 -10.74 0.50
N ALA A 153 -11.96 -11.80 1.17
CA ALA A 153 -12.64 -12.91 0.50
C ALA A 153 -13.88 -12.45 -0.28
N ARG A 154 -14.65 -11.52 0.30
CA ARG A 154 -15.82 -10.93 -0.34
C ARG A 154 -15.48 -10.18 -1.63
N SER A 155 -14.34 -9.49 -1.67
CA SER A 155 -13.89 -8.80 -2.88
C SER A 155 -13.53 -9.73 -4.04
N LEU A 156 -13.44 -11.03 -3.79
CA LEU A 156 -13.14 -12.06 -4.78
C LEU A 156 -14.38 -12.81 -5.30
N ILE A 157 -15.59 -12.48 -4.82
CA ILE A 157 -16.81 -13.23 -5.14
C ILE A 157 -17.14 -13.22 -6.65
N ASN A 158 -16.83 -12.14 -7.35
CA ASN A 158 -17.02 -11.98 -8.79
C ASN A 158 -15.82 -12.43 -9.63
N ASP A 159 -14.82 -13.08 -9.01
CA ASP A 159 -13.58 -13.56 -9.64
C ASP A 159 -12.85 -12.46 -10.45
N PRO A 160 -12.51 -11.32 -9.85
CA PRO A 160 -11.96 -10.19 -10.56
C PRO A 160 -10.53 -10.44 -11.06
N ASP A 161 -10.15 -9.79 -12.18
CA ASP A 161 -8.77 -9.73 -12.66
C ASP A 161 -7.93 -8.69 -11.90
N LEU A 162 -8.58 -7.63 -11.38
CA LEU A 162 -7.95 -6.52 -10.65
C LEU A 162 -8.67 -6.27 -9.33
N ILE A 163 -7.88 -6.14 -8.26
CA ILE A 163 -8.37 -5.87 -6.92
C ILE A 163 -7.80 -4.54 -6.45
N PHE A 164 -8.68 -3.60 -6.13
CA PHE A 164 -8.34 -2.34 -5.47
C PHE A 164 -8.37 -2.51 -3.97
N MET A 165 -7.32 -2.04 -3.29
CA MET A 165 -7.19 -2.14 -1.84
C MET A 165 -6.80 -0.79 -1.26
N ASP A 166 -7.67 -0.26 -0.39
CA ASP A 166 -7.39 0.99 0.31
C ASP A 166 -6.88 0.67 1.72
N GLU A 167 -5.57 0.83 1.93
CA GLU A 167 -4.87 0.57 3.18
C GLU A 167 -5.24 -0.79 3.82
N PRO A 168 -4.93 -1.93 3.16
CA PRO A 168 -5.50 -3.23 3.49
C PRO A 168 -5.13 -3.75 4.89
N THR A 169 -4.05 -3.26 5.51
CA THR A 169 -3.55 -3.77 6.79
C THR A 169 -3.59 -2.75 7.93
N THR A 170 -4.13 -1.55 7.69
CA THR A 170 -4.26 -0.52 8.74
C THR A 170 -5.11 -1.01 9.90
N GLY A 171 -4.64 -0.77 11.13
CA GLY A 171 -5.31 -1.17 12.37
C GLY A 171 -5.24 -2.65 12.71
N LEU A 172 -4.46 -3.45 11.98
CA LEU A 172 -4.23 -4.85 12.28
C LEU A 172 -2.96 -5.05 13.12
N ASP A 173 -3.00 -6.05 14.00
CA ASP A 173 -1.80 -6.52 14.69
C ASP A 173 -0.79 -7.14 13.71
N PRO A 174 0.50 -7.27 14.08
CA PRO A 174 1.53 -7.79 13.17
C PRO A 174 1.22 -9.19 12.61
N GLN A 175 0.61 -10.08 13.40
CA GLN A 175 0.28 -11.42 12.94
C GLN A 175 -0.83 -11.40 11.88
N ALA A 176 -1.90 -10.63 12.12
CA ALA A 176 -2.99 -10.46 11.17
C ALA A 176 -2.50 -9.80 9.88
N ARG A 177 -1.58 -8.80 9.96
CA ARG A 177 -0.95 -8.16 8.81
C ARG A 177 -0.19 -9.18 7.94
N HIS A 178 0.67 -10.02 8.53
CA HIS A 178 1.40 -11.06 7.81
C HIS A 178 0.47 -12.04 7.11
N MET A 179 -0.64 -12.44 7.77
CA MET A 179 -1.63 -13.32 7.15
C MET A 179 -2.30 -12.68 5.92
N ILE A 180 -2.57 -11.38 5.94
CA ILE A 180 -3.09 -10.68 4.75
C ILE A 180 -2.04 -10.67 3.64
N TRP A 181 -0.78 -10.34 3.93
CA TRP A 181 0.29 -10.33 2.93
C TRP A 181 0.48 -11.68 2.24
N GLU A 182 0.43 -12.78 2.99
CA GLU A 182 0.47 -14.13 2.42
C GLU A 182 -0.69 -14.39 1.45
N ARG A 183 -1.91 -13.93 1.80
CA ARG A 183 -3.08 -14.06 0.91
C ARG A 183 -2.90 -13.23 -0.37
N LEU A 184 -2.37 -12.02 -0.26
CA LEU A 184 -2.11 -11.17 -1.43
C LEU A 184 -1.04 -11.77 -2.34
N LYS A 185 0.05 -12.30 -1.78
CA LYS A 185 1.07 -13.02 -2.54
C LYS A 185 0.51 -14.24 -3.27
N ARG A 186 -0.40 -14.98 -2.64
CA ARG A 186 -1.08 -16.10 -3.29
C ARG A 186 -1.93 -15.65 -4.47
N LEU A 187 -2.70 -14.55 -4.34
CA LEU A 187 -3.50 -13.99 -5.44
C LEU A 187 -2.61 -13.55 -6.62
N LEU A 188 -1.47 -12.91 -6.33
CA LEU A 188 -0.48 -12.53 -7.36
C LEU A 188 0.09 -13.76 -8.07
N ALA A 189 0.44 -14.81 -7.33
CA ALA A 189 0.90 -16.08 -7.90
C ALA A 189 -0.17 -16.78 -8.76
N GLU A 190 -1.46 -16.57 -8.46
CA GLU A 190 -2.60 -17.01 -9.28
C GLU A 190 -2.86 -16.09 -10.50
N GLY A 191 -2.02 -15.06 -10.73
CA GLY A 191 -2.10 -14.14 -11.87
C GLY A 191 -3.07 -12.97 -11.68
N LYS A 192 -3.61 -12.76 -10.47
CA LYS A 192 -4.43 -11.58 -10.16
C LYS A 192 -3.58 -10.31 -10.13
N THR A 193 -4.19 -9.19 -10.46
CA THR A 193 -3.57 -7.88 -10.42
C THR A 193 -4.02 -7.15 -9.15
N ILE A 194 -3.13 -6.44 -8.50
CA ILE A 194 -3.46 -5.70 -7.27
C ILE A 194 -3.04 -4.24 -7.43
N PHE A 195 -3.96 -3.32 -7.14
CA PHE A 195 -3.68 -1.91 -6.93
C PHE A 195 -3.94 -1.59 -5.46
N LEU A 196 -2.89 -1.23 -4.72
CA LEU A 196 -3.04 -0.93 -3.30
C LEU A 196 -2.57 0.49 -2.97
N THR A 197 -3.24 1.09 -1.99
CA THR A 197 -2.76 2.30 -1.33
C THR A 197 -2.23 1.93 0.04
N THR A 198 -1.13 2.52 0.45
CA THR A 198 -0.56 2.28 1.78
C THR A 198 0.28 3.46 2.25
N HIS A 199 0.43 3.59 3.55
CA HIS A 199 1.44 4.42 4.19
C HIS A 199 2.52 3.58 4.89
N PHE A 200 2.38 2.23 4.87
CA PHE A 200 3.36 1.31 5.42
C PHE A 200 4.42 0.95 4.39
N MET A 201 5.68 1.35 4.64
CA MET A 201 6.80 1.06 3.74
C MET A 201 7.09 -0.43 3.63
N ASP A 202 7.03 -1.15 4.73
CA ASP A 202 7.25 -2.60 4.80
C ASP A 202 6.20 -3.38 3.98
N GLU A 203 4.95 -2.91 3.93
CA GLU A 203 3.91 -3.46 3.07
C GLU A 203 4.24 -3.23 1.59
N ALA A 204 4.57 -1.98 1.23
CA ALA A 204 4.91 -1.61 -0.14
C ALA A 204 6.16 -2.38 -0.63
N GLU A 205 7.20 -2.48 0.20
CA GLU A 205 8.45 -3.17 -0.15
C GLU A 205 8.26 -4.68 -0.34
N ARG A 206 7.36 -5.30 0.44
CA ARG A 206 7.11 -6.74 0.41
C ARG A 206 6.15 -7.21 -0.66
N LEU A 207 5.21 -6.34 -1.07
CA LEU A 207 4.11 -6.73 -1.95
C LEU A 207 4.21 -6.13 -3.35
N CYS A 208 4.72 -4.90 -3.48
CA CYS A 208 4.66 -4.19 -4.75
C CYS A 208 5.80 -4.60 -5.70
N ASP A 209 5.46 -4.95 -6.92
CA ASP A 209 6.41 -5.05 -8.03
C ASP A 209 6.87 -3.67 -8.48
N ARG A 210 5.93 -2.71 -8.49
CA ARG A 210 6.16 -1.29 -8.76
C ARG A 210 5.30 -0.44 -7.84
N LEU A 211 5.78 0.74 -7.52
CA LEU A 211 5.02 1.72 -6.75
C LEU A 211 5.30 3.14 -7.22
N ALA A 212 4.35 4.03 -6.96
CA ALA A 212 4.56 5.46 -6.99
C ALA A 212 4.58 6.01 -5.56
N VAL A 213 5.59 6.80 -5.26
CA VAL A 213 5.63 7.64 -4.06
C VAL A 213 4.87 8.91 -4.36
N ILE A 214 3.83 9.20 -3.60
CA ILE A 214 3.02 10.41 -3.77
C ILE A 214 3.03 11.28 -2.51
N ASP A 215 3.11 12.58 -2.73
CA ASP A 215 2.95 13.58 -1.67
C ASP A 215 2.27 14.83 -2.23
N HIS A 216 1.38 15.45 -1.43
CA HIS A 216 0.58 16.61 -1.84
C HIS A 216 -0.09 16.47 -3.22
N GLY A 217 -0.59 15.27 -3.52
CA GLY A 217 -1.29 14.97 -4.77
C GLY A 217 -0.40 14.81 -6.01
N LYS A 218 0.93 14.85 -5.85
CA LYS A 218 1.90 14.70 -6.94
C LYS A 218 2.69 13.41 -6.80
N MET A 219 3.05 12.82 -7.93
CA MET A 219 4.01 11.73 -7.97
C MET A 219 5.43 12.30 -7.82
N ILE A 220 6.18 11.78 -6.86
CA ILE A 220 7.56 12.18 -6.59
C ILE A 220 8.54 11.21 -7.25
N ALA A 221 8.24 9.90 -7.19
CA ALA A 221 9.06 8.84 -7.77
C ALA A 221 8.18 7.66 -8.18
N GLU A 222 8.59 6.91 -9.21
CA GLU A 222 7.94 5.67 -9.63
C GLU A 222 8.98 4.63 -10.03
N GLY A 223 8.80 3.39 -9.57
CA GLY A 223 9.70 2.29 -9.90
C GLY A 223 9.45 1.04 -9.06
N SER A 224 10.31 0.02 -9.20
CA SER A 224 10.32 -1.06 -8.23
C SER A 224 10.89 -0.56 -6.88
N PRO A 225 10.45 -1.10 -5.73
CA PRO A 225 11.01 -0.72 -4.43
C PRO A 225 12.55 -0.77 -4.43
N ARG A 226 13.11 -1.87 -4.94
CA ARG A 226 14.54 -2.10 -5.01
C ARG A 226 15.28 -1.07 -5.89
N ASP A 227 14.73 -0.74 -7.06
CA ASP A 227 15.35 0.22 -7.96
C ASP A 227 15.31 1.62 -7.41
N LEU A 228 14.18 2.01 -6.79
CA LEU A 228 14.04 3.30 -6.15
C LEU A 228 15.04 3.49 -4.99
N ILE A 229 15.18 2.49 -4.13
CA ILE A 229 16.18 2.52 -3.05
C ILE A 229 17.58 2.67 -3.66
N ARG A 230 17.95 1.81 -4.62
CA ARG A 230 19.27 1.82 -5.24
C ARG A 230 19.63 3.13 -5.96
N GLN A 231 18.63 3.80 -6.55
CA GLN A 231 18.85 5.05 -7.29
C GLN A 231 18.97 6.27 -6.39
N HIS A 232 18.33 6.25 -5.24
CA HIS A 232 18.16 7.45 -4.42
C HIS A 232 18.87 7.37 -3.07
N ILE A 233 19.19 6.18 -2.56
CA ILE A 233 19.72 6.01 -1.21
C ILE A 233 21.05 5.26 -1.26
N GLU A 234 21.92 5.57 -0.34
CA GLU A 234 23.12 4.83 0.00
C GLU A 234 22.78 3.40 0.40
N THR A 235 23.64 2.42 0.14
CA THR A 235 23.29 0.99 0.31
C THR A 235 23.12 0.54 1.75
N HIS A 236 23.76 1.23 2.69
CA HIS A 236 23.77 0.86 4.12
C HIS A 236 23.38 2.03 5.00
N VAL A 237 22.70 1.72 6.09
CA VAL A 237 22.36 2.66 7.18
C VAL A 237 22.93 2.11 8.48
N VAL A 238 23.64 2.97 9.20
CA VAL A 238 24.10 2.69 10.56
C VAL A 238 23.36 3.64 11.50
N GLU A 239 22.49 3.08 12.32
CA GLU A 239 21.75 3.81 13.34
C GLU A 239 22.56 3.80 14.62
N VAL A 240 22.93 4.97 15.12
CA VAL A 240 23.82 5.13 16.27
C VAL A 240 23.09 5.87 17.38
N TYR A 241 23.11 5.30 18.59
CA TYR A 241 22.41 5.82 19.75
C TYR A 241 23.19 5.60 21.05
N GLY A 242 22.83 6.34 22.12
CA GLY A 242 23.50 6.30 23.40
C GLY A 242 24.08 7.67 23.82
N GLU A 243 24.54 7.76 25.06
CA GLU A 243 24.96 9.05 25.66
C GLU A 243 26.00 9.83 24.87
N LYS A 244 26.93 9.13 24.20
CA LYS A 244 28.00 9.78 23.41
C LYS A 244 27.71 9.84 21.91
N ALA A 245 26.55 9.33 21.44
CA ALA A 245 26.23 9.25 20.03
C ALA A 245 26.30 10.63 19.35
N LEU A 246 25.66 11.64 19.92
CA LEU A 246 25.63 12.99 19.35
C LEU A 246 27.04 13.66 19.30
N GLN A 247 27.90 13.37 20.29
CA GLN A 247 29.27 13.89 20.29
C GLN A 247 30.10 13.19 19.21
N TRP A 248 30.02 11.87 19.10
CA TRP A 248 30.65 11.09 18.05
C TRP A 248 30.17 11.52 16.66
N GLY A 249 28.87 11.70 16.46
CA GLY A 249 28.29 12.09 15.20
C GLY A 249 28.85 13.42 14.67
N LYS A 250 29.09 14.41 15.55
CA LYS A 250 29.70 15.69 15.20
C LYS A 250 31.19 15.59 14.80
N GLY A 251 31.84 14.49 15.14
CA GLY A 251 33.26 14.25 14.85
C GLY A 251 33.45 13.18 13.76
N GLU A 252 33.71 11.95 14.18
CA GLU A 252 34.03 10.82 13.29
C GLU A 252 32.84 10.38 12.47
N GLY A 253 31.61 10.43 13.03
CA GLY A 253 30.38 10.08 12.31
C GLY A 253 30.20 10.89 11.05
N SER A 254 30.33 12.21 11.13
CA SER A 254 30.17 13.09 9.98
C SER A 254 31.27 12.95 8.91
N ARG A 255 32.48 12.53 9.30
CA ARG A 255 33.60 12.33 8.36
C ARG A 255 33.48 11.04 7.56
N ASN A 256 32.90 10.00 8.17
CA ASN A 256 32.80 8.67 7.60
C ASN A 256 31.42 8.38 6.98
N SER A 257 30.48 9.35 7.01
CA SER A 257 29.15 9.21 6.41
C SER A 257 29.05 10.01 5.13
N ALA A 258 28.40 9.45 4.10
CA ALA A 258 28.05 10.22 2.90
C ALA A 258 26.91 11.21 3.20
N ARG A 259 25.99 10.81 4.08
CA ARG A 259 24.87 11.61 4.59
C ARG A 259 24.59 11.22 6.03
N MET A 260 24.19 12.18 6.84
CA MET A 260 23.84 11.95 8.23
C MET A 260 22.56 12.71 8.58
N GLU A 261 21.66 12.06 9.28
CA GLU A 261 20.42 12.62 9.79
C GLU A 261 20.32 12.36 11.30
N ILE A 262 19.70 13.27 12.04
CA ILE A 262 19.51 13.15 13.47
C ILE A 262 18.00 13.20 13.74
N SER A 263 17.47 12.16 14.37
CA SER A 263 16.09 12.10 14.85
C SER A 263 16.10 11.75 16.34
N GLY A 264 15.72 12.74 17.18
CA GLY A 264 15.82 12.62 18.63
C GLY A 264 17.25 12.38 19.10
N GLU A 265 17.50 11.23 19.75
CA GLU A 265 18.81 10.81 20.26
C GLU A 265 19.53 9.84 19.32
N THR A 266 18.93 9.51 18.17
CA THR A 266 19.47 8.56 17.20
C THR A 266 20.06 9.30 16.00
N ILE A 267 21.24 8.87 15.59
CA ILE A 267 21.92 9.34 14.38
C ILE A 267 21.82 8.26 13.31
N PHE A 268 21.34 8.63 12.15
CA PHE A 268 21.28 7.78 10.96
C PHE A 268 22.42 8.15 10.03
N CYS A 269 23.38 7.25 9.87
CA CYS A 269 24.53 7.43 8.99
C CYS A 269 24.31 6.61 7.73
N TYR A 270 24.24 7.25 6.58
CA TYR A 270 24.05 6.64 5.27
C TYR A 270 25.40 6.51 4.58
N VAL A 271 25.74 5.29 4.17
CA VAL A 271 27.05 4.95 3.58
C VAL A 271 26.95 3.88 2.52
N ASN A 272 27.87 3.86 1.57
CA ASN A 272 28.01 2.75 0.62
C ASN A 272 28.98 1.68 1.11
N ASP A 273 30.01 2.06 1.87
CA ASP A 273 30.89 1.16 2.62
C ASP A 273 30.73 1.43 4.11
N PRO A 274 30.19 0.49 4.90
CA PRO A 274 29.97 0.69 6.32
C PRO A 274 31.22 0.47 7.18
N GLN A 275 32.28 -0.18 6.65
CA GLN A 275 33.41 -0.65 7.45
C GLN A 275 34.15 0.47 8.17
N PRO A 276 34.52 1.60 7.53
CA PRO A 276 35.22 2.69 8.23
C PRO A 276 34.41 3.27 9.39
N LEU A 277 33.06 3.32 9.22
CA LEU A 277 32.17 3.81 10.25
C LEU A 277 32.06 2.82 11.43
N LEU A 278 31.91 1.53 11.12
CA LEU A 278 31.82 0.47 12.14
C LEU A 278 33.12 0.38 12.96
N ASP A 279 34.29 0.50 12.31
CA ASP A 279 35.58 0.48 12.99
C ASP A 279 35.72 1.65 13.98
N SER A 280 35.21 2.84 13.61
CA SER A 280 35.22 4.00 14.52
C SER A 280 34.30 3.81 15.73
N LEU A 281 33.22 3.04 15.59
CA LEU A 281 32.27 2.79 16.68
C LEU A 281 32.73 1.74 17.68
N HIS A 282 33.54 0.75 17.24
CA HIS A 282 34.05 -0.33 18.12
C HIS A 282 34.89 0.17 19.28
N SER A 283 35.49 1.37 19.17
CA SER A 283 36.40 1.91 20.17
C SER A 283 35.72 2.84 21.17
N ILE A 284 34.40 3.05 21.09
CA ILE A 284 33.72 4.06 21.91
C ILE A 284 32.75 3.45 22.89
N ASP A 285 33.06 3.57 24.17
CA ASP A 285 32.18 3.18 25.26
C ASP A 285 30.97 4.07 25.38
N GLY A 286 29.77 3.48 25.60
CA GLY A 286 28.52 4.19 25.79
C GLY A 286 27.79 4.54 24.48
N VAL A 287 28.24 3.96 23.36
CA VAL A 287 27.57 4.02 22.06
C VAL A 287 27.08 2.63 21.65
N ARG A 288 25.89 2.57 21.11
CA ARG A 288 25.30 1.36 20.51
C ARG A 288 24.93 1.66 19.06
N TYR A 289 24.94 0.64 18.22
CA TYR A 289 24.54 0.83 16.82
C TYR A 289 23.81 -0.40 16.27
N ILE A 290 23.01 -0.15 15.22
CA ILE A 290 22.39 -1.16 14.37
C ILE A 290 22.85 -0.89 12.93
N HIS A 291 23.43 -1.88 12.28
CA HIS A 291 23.75 -1.83 10.86
C HIS A 291 22.69 -2.60 10.07
N ARG A 292 22.08 -1.96 9.08
CA ARG A 292 21.08 -2.54 8.21
C ARG A 292 21.22 -2.05 6.76
N PRO A 293 20.68 -2.77 5.77
CA PRO A 293 20.48 -2.21 4.43
C PRO A 293 19.47 -1.05 4.47
N ALA A 294 19.62 -0.13 3.51
CA ALA A 294 18.62 0.91 3.29
C ALA A 294 17.28 0.33 2.84
N ASN A 295 16.18 0.99 3.17
CA ASN A 295 14.82 0.57 2.90
C ASN A 295 13.96 1.71 2.32
N LEU A 296 12.66 1.46 2.07
CA LEU A 296 11.75 2.48 1.55
C LEU A 296 11.48 3.63 2.53
N GLU A 297 11.66 3.42 3.82
CA GLU A 297 11.51 4.49 4.82
C GLU A 297 12.61 5.55 4.66
N ASP A 298 13.85 5.10 4.49
CA ASP A 298 15.00 5.97 4.21
C ASP A 298 14.80 6.76 2.90
N LEU A 299 14.26 6.09 1.88
CA LEU A 299 13.91 6.74 0.61
C LEU A 299 12.87 7.83 0.82
N PHE A 300 11.81 7.51 1.55
CA PHE A 300 10.71 8.43 1.77
C PHE A 300 11.17 9.68 2.53
N LEU A 301 11.94 9.50 3.61
CA LEU A 301 12.55 10.59 4.37
C LEU A 301 13.37 11.50 3.47
N LYS A 302 14.24 10.92 2.63
CA LYS A 302 15.09 11.70 1.71
C LYS A 302 14.29 12.48 0.68
N LEU A 303 13.24 11.88 0.09
CA LEU A 303 12.45 12.51 -0.97
C LEU A 303 11.49 13.59 -0.45
N THR A 304 10.96 13.43 0.75
CA THR A 304 9.94 14.34 1.31
C THR A 304 10.46 15.27 2.39
N GLY A 305 11.62 14.97 2.99
CA GLY A 305 12.19 15.71 4.11
C GLY A 305 11.41 15.56 5.41
N ARG A 306 10.53 14.57 5.52
CA ARG A 306 9.68 14.34 6.71
C ARG A 306 9.39 12.87 6.95
N GLU A 307 9.25 12.50 8.22
CA GLU A 307 8.78 11.18 8.62
C GLU A 307 7.30 10.98 8.22
N MET A 308 6.94 9.74 7.89
CA MET A 308 5.54 9.36 7.82
C MET A 308 5.01 9.26 9.26
N ARG A 309 4.23 10.25 9.66
CA ARG A 309 3.54 10.22 10.95
C ARG A 309 2.18 9.58 10.75
N ASP A 310 1.80 8.71 11.69
CA ASP A 310 0.47 8.11 11.81
C ASP A 310 -0.65 9.14 11.96
#